data_e12ad5d60c93ead1235001a4e13884cd
#
_entry.id   e12ad5d60c93ead1235001a4e13884cd
#
_cell.length_a   1.000
_cell.length_b   1.000
_cell.length_c   1.000
_cell.angle_alpha   90.00
_cell.angle_beta   90.00
_cell.angle_gamma   90.00
#
_symmetry.space_group_name_H-M   'P 1'
#
loop_
_entity.id
_entity.type
_entity.pdbx_description
1 polymer ?
#
loop_
_entity_poly.entity_id
_entity_poly.type
_entity_poly.pdbx_seq_one_letter_code
_entity_poly.pdbx_strand_id
1 'polypeptide(L)' 'MEQQLLDVKEAASRLRLKPTTIRAWILNRKIQYAKIGRRVFIRASDVDALINGSLVPPEPLRP' A
#
# COMPACT_ATOMS: atom_id res chain seq x y z
N MET A 1 -1.91 -9.87 -18.76
CA MET A 1 -2.57 -9.61 -17.49
C MET A 1 -2.48 -8.15 -17.15
N GLU A 2 -3.62 -7.55 -16.89
CA GLU A 2 -3.64 -6.15 -16.57
C GLU A 2 -3.29 -5.94 -15.11
N GLN A 3 -2.42 -4.98 -14.87
CA GLN A 3 -2.15 -4.53 -13.51
C GLN A 3 -2.99 -3.30 -13.25
N GLN A 4 -3.75 -3.33 -12.18
CA GLN A 4 -4.50 -2.17 -11.76
C GLN A 4 -3.56 -1.20 -11.06
N LEU A 5 -3.56 0.02 -11.52
CA LEU A 5 -2.80 1.09 -10.90
C LEU A 5 -3.72 1.97 -10.08
N LEU A 6 -3.27 2.29 -8.89
CA LEU A 6 -4.01 3.14 -7.97
C LEU A 6 -3.22 4.41 -7.75
N ASP A 7 -3.90 5.55 -7.70
CA ASP A 7 -3.21 6.75 -7.29
C ASP A 7 -3.03 6.74 -5.77
N VAL A 8 -2.35 7.77 -5.25
CA VAL A 8 -2.05 7.84 -3.82
C VAL A 8 -3.33 7.85 -2.99
N LYS A 9 -4.34 8.58 -3.46
CA LYS A 9 -5.62 8.64 -2.75
C LYS A 9 -6.33 7.30 -2.71
N GLU A 10 -6.36 6.61 -3.84
CA GLU A 10 -7.02 5.31 -3.92
C GLU A 10 -6.30 4.28 -3.06
N ALA A 11 -4.97 4.28 -3.11
CA ALA A 11 -4.19 3.35 -2.29
C ALA A 11 -4.42 3.62 -0.80
N ALA A 12 -4.41 4.89 -0.41
CA ALA A 12 -4.67 5.28 0.98
C ALA A 12 -6.06 4.86 1.42
N SER A 13 -7.04 5.03 0.55
CA SER A 13 -8.41 4.63 0.85
C SER A 13 -8.52 3.14 1.10
N ARG A 14 -7.87 2.33 0.27
CA ARG A 14 -7.87 0.87 0.44
C ARG A 14 -7.23 0.44 1.74
N LEU A 15 -6.20 1.16 2.15
CA LEU A 15 -5.48 0.85 3.38
C LEU A 15 -6.07 1.58 4.59
N ARG A 16 -7.07 2.43 4.37
CA ARG A 16 -7.67 3.26 5.40
C ARG A 16 -6.65 4.16 6.10
N LEU A 17 -5.72 4.65 5.30
CA LEU A 17 -4.69 5.57 5.76
C LEU A 17 -4.85 6.91 5.09
N LYS A 18 -4.16 7.90 5.61
CA LYS A 18 -4.16 9.23 4.99
C LYS A 18 -3.21 9.23 3.79
N PRO A 19 -3.55 9.98 2.73
CA PRO A 19 -2.64 10.10 1.59
C PRO A 19 -1.24 10.58 1.98
N THR A 20 -1.13 11.42 3.00
CA THR A 20 0.17 11.89 3.49
C THR A 20 1.02 10.75 4.02
N THR A 21 0.41 9.75 4.62
CA THR A 21 1.12 8.55 5.10
C THR A 21 1.71 7.79 3.92
N ILE A 22 0.92 7.61 2.85
CA ILE A 22 1.40 6.91 1.67
C ILE A 22 2.55 7.68 1.02
N ARG A 23 2.43 9.00 0.93
CA ARG A 23 3.50 9.83 0.37
C ARG A 23 4.79 9.72 1.18
N ALA A 24 4.67 9.68 2.50
CA ALA A 24 5.83 9.49 3.37
C ALA A 24 6.49 8.14 3.13
N TRP A 25 5.69 7.09 2.94
CA TRP A 25 6.22 5.76 2.66
C TRP A 25 6.95 5.72 1.31
N ILE A 26 6.44 6.44 0.32
CA ILE A 26 7.10 6.53 -0.98
C ILE A 26 8.44 7.24 -0.83
N LEU A 27 8.48 8.34 -0.11
CA LEU A 27 9.71 9.08 0.12
C LEU A 27 10.75 8.26 0.88
N ASN A 28 10.30 7.46 1.83
CA ASN A 28 11.18 6.62 2.64
C ASN A 28 11.44 5.27 2.01
N ARG A 29 10.96 5.06 0.82
CA ARG A 29 11.13 3.82 0.05
C ARG A 29 10.64 2.59 0.80
N LYS A 30 9.55 2.76 1.52
CA LYS A 30 8.92 1.65 2.23
C LYS A 30 7.91 0.90 1.38
N ILE A 31 7.51 1.49 0.26
CA ILE A 31 6.54 0.89 -0.64
C ILE A 31 7.01 1.09 -2.06
N GLN A 32 6.80 0.08 -2.88
CA GLN A 32 7.12 0.16 -4.30
C GLN A 32 6.07 0.99 -5.01
N TYR A 33 6.48 1.80 -5.96
CA TYR A 33 5.57 2.65 -6.71
C TYR A 33 6.05 2.76 -8.15
N ALA A 34 5.13 3.18 -9.02
CA ALA A 34 5.44 3.47 -10.41
C ALA A 34 5.28 4.97 -10.63
N LYS A 35 6.26 5.59 -11.27
CA LYS A 35 6.17 6.99 -11.62
C LYS A 35 6.01 7.08 -13.13
N ILE A 36 4.86 7.57 -13.57
CA ILE A 36 4.54 7.70 -14.99
C ILE A 36 4.29 9.16 -15.25
N GLY A 37 5.19 9.78 -16.02
CA GLY A 37 5.16 11.21 -16.21
C GLY A 37 5.37 11.91 -14.88
N ARG A 38 4.40 12.72 -14.48
CA ARG A 38 4.46 13.43 -13.19
C ARG A 38 3.58 12.79 -12.13
N ARG A 39 2.99 11.65 -12.44
CA ARG A 39 2.05 11.00 -11.55
C ARG A 39 2.66 9.77 -10.93
N VAL A 40 2.30 9.53 -9.69
CA VAL A 40 2.74 8.36 -8.93
C VAL A 40 1.57 7.42 -8.80
N PHE A 41 1.83 6.15 -9.07
CA PHE A 41 0.83 5.09 -8.95
C PHE A 41 1.39 3.96 -8.12
N ILE A 42 0.51 3.25 -7.47
CA ILE A 42 0.85 2.07 -6.69
C ILE A 42 0.03 0.92 -7.27
N ARG A 43 0.69 -0.20 -7.53
CA ARG A 43 -0.03 -1.36 -8.07
C ARG A 43 -0.96 -1.93 -7.00
N ALA A 44 -2.16 -2.32 -7.42
CA ALA A 44 -3.09 -2.95 -6.49
C ALA A 44 -2.49 -4.19 -5.84
N SER A 45 -1.68 -4.94 -6.60
CA SER A 45 -1.01 -6.12 -6.06
C SER A 45 -0.04 -5.77 -4.93
N ASP A 46 0.60 -4.61 -5.00
CA ASP A 46 1.51 -4.17 -3.93
C ASP A 46 0.73 -3.79 -2.69
N VAL A 47 -0.45 -3.19 -2.85
CA VAL A 47 -1.32 -2.88 -1.73
C VAL A 47 -1.78 -4.17 -1.05
N ASP A 48 -2.19 -5.15 -1.84
CA ASP A 48 -2.62 -6.45 -1.31
C ASP A 48 -1.48 -7.16 -0.59
N ALA A 49 -0.28 -7.09 -1.16
CA ALA A 49 0.91 -7.70 -0.54
C ALA A 49 1.21 -7.03 0.81
N LEU A 50 1.05 -5.72 0.88
CA LEU A 50 1.27 -4.99 2.12
C LEU A 50 0.26 -5.41 3.18
N ILE A 51 -1.01 -5.55 2.80
CA ILE A 51 -2.05 -6.01 3.71
C ILE A 51 -1.71 -7.41 4.22
N ASN A 52 -1.38 -8.32 3.31
CA ASN A 52 -1.07 -9.71 3.67
C ASN A 52 0.16 -9.80 4.55
N GLY A 53 1.17 -8.99 4.27
CA GLY A 53 2.39 -8.97 5.07
C GLY A 53 2.23 -8.31 6.42
N SER A 54 1.15 -7.56 6.61
CA SER A 54 0.89 -6.84 7.85
C SER A 54 -0.14 -7.55 8.74
N LEU A 55 -0.66 -8.70 8.30
CA LEU A 55 -1.62 -9.44 9.09
C LEU A 55 -0.95 -9.98 10.35
N VAL A 56 -1.59 -9.70 11.47
CA VAL A 56 -1.12 -10.22 12.75
C VAL A 56 -2.02 -11.38 13.11
N PRO A 57 -1.46 -12.60 13.22
CA PRO A 57 -2.29 -13.73 13.58
C PRO A 57 -2.84 -13.57 14.99
N PRO A 58 -4.03 -14.14 15.25
CA PRO A 58 -4.56 -14.09 16.60
C PRO A 58 -3.62 -14.80 17.57
N GLU A 59 -3.48 -14.21 18.74
CA GLU A 59 -2.65 -14.85 19.74
C GLU A 59 -3.31 -16.12 20.22
N PRO A 60 -2.54 -17.20 20.38
CA PRO A 60 -3.11 -18.38 20.98
C PRO A 60 -3.53 -18.09 22.41
N LEU A 61 -4.59 -18.76 22.84
CA LEU A 61 -5.04 -18.61 24.21
C LEU A 61 -3.91 -19.02 25.15
N ARG A 62 -3.62 -18.14 26.06
CA ARG A 62 -2.61 -18.43 27.06
C ARG A 62 -3.25 -19.08 28.28
N PRO A 63 -2.63 -20.08 28.78
CA PRO A 63 -3.14 -20.71 30.01
C PRO A 63 -3.09 -19.76 31.18
#